data_02fda88c03e16c1dfd049dec385ddd11
#
_entry.id   02fda88c03e16c1dfd049dec385ddd11
#
_cell.length_a   1.000
_cell.length_b   1.000
_cell.length_c   1.000
_cell.angle_alpha   90.00
_cell.angle_beta   90.00
_cell.angle_gamma   90.00
#
_symmetry.space_group_name_H-M   'P 1'
#
loop_
_entity.id
_entity.type
_entity.pdbx_description
1 polymer ?
#
loop_
_entity_poly.entity_id
_entity_poly.type
_entity_poly.pdbx_seq_one_letter_code
_entity_poly.pdbx_strand_id
1 'polypeptide(L)'
;MTTYSDKGAKPERGRFLHFHSVTFWVGNAKQAASFYCSKMGFEPLAYRGLETGSREVVSHVIKQGKIVFVLSSALNPWNKEMGDHLVKHGDGVKDIAFEVEDCDYIVQKARERGAKIVREPWVEQDKFGKVKFAVLQTYGDTTHTLVEKMNYTGQFLPGYEAPVFMDPLLPKLPKCSLEIIDHIVGNQPDQEMVSASEWYLKNLQFHRFWSVDDTQVHTEYSSLRSIVVANYEESIKMPINEPAPGKKKSQIQEYVDYNGGAGVQHIALNTQDIITAIRHLRERGMEFLSVPSTYYKQLREKLKTAKIKVKENIDVLEELKILVDYDEKGYLLQIFTKPVQDRPTLFLEVIQRHNHQGFGAGNFNSLFKAFEEEQNLRGNLTDLETNGVVPGM
;
A
#
# COMPACT_ATOMS: atom_id res chain seq x y z
N MET A 1 21.48 4.27 -5.18
CA MET A 1 20.59 4.45 -4.01
C MET A 1 21.11 5.56 -3.13
N THR A 2 20.23 6.42 -2.71
CA THR A 2 20.54 7.53 -1.80
C THR A 2 19.69 7.41 -0.55
N THR A 3 20.34 7.42 0.62
CA THR A 3 19.66 7.50 1.91
C THR A 3 19.86 8.90 2.48
N TYR A 4 18.84 9.39 3.18
CA TYR A 4 18.84 10.74 3.73
C TYR A 4 18.75 10.63 5.26
N SER A 5 19.77 11.14 5.95
CA SER A 5 19.80 11.19 7.41
C SER A 5 19.23 12.49 7.99
N ASP A 6 19.19 13.55 7.20
CA ASP A 6 18.62 14.82 7.60
C ASP A 6 17.11 14.81 7.49
N LYS A 7 16.45 14.81 8.64
CA LYS A 7 15.00 14.85 8.77
C LYS A 7 14.41 16.27 8.75
N GLY A 8 15.25 17.28 8.71
CA GLY A 8 14.84 18.66 8.93
C GLY A 8 14.53 18.95 10.41
N ALA A 9 13.92 20.09 10.65
CA ALA A 9 13.51 20.47 12.01
C ALA A 9 12.35 19.59 12.48
N LYS A 10 12.42 19.14 13.74
CA LYS A 10 11.30 18.43 14.37
C LYS A 10 10.10 19.36 14.46
N PRO A 11 8.92 18.96 13.96
CA PRO A 11 7.70 19.74 14.12
C PRO A 11 7.37 19.95 15.61
N GLU A 12 7.05 21.18 15.99
CA GLU A 12 6.67 21.52 17.38
C GLU A 12 5.30 20.94 17.74
N ARG A 13 4.40 20.86 16.77
CA ARG A 13 3.02 20.39 16.92
C ARG A 13 2.62 19.59 15.70
N GLY A 14 1.50 18.85 15.82
CA GLY A 14 0.93 18.14 14.69
C GLY A 14 1.70 16.86 14.33
N ARG A 15 2.04 16.06 15.30
CA ARG A 15 2.78 14.81 15.10
C ARG A 15 1.92 13.78 14.38
N PHE A 16 2.50 13.13 13.34
CA PHE A 16 1.95 11.94 12.71
C PHE A 16 2.43 10.71 13.50
N LEU A 17 1.49 9.89 13.95
CA LEU A 17 1.79 8.75 14.83
C LEU A 17 2.08 7.47 14.05
N HIS A 18 1.12 7.04 13.24
CA HIS A 18 1.19 5.82 12.44
C HIS A 18 0.06 5.79 11.41
N PHE A 19 0.10 4.82 10.50
CA PHE A 19 -1.05 4.51 9.66
C PHE A 19 -2.23 4.09 10.54
N HIS A 20 -3.38 4.70 10.34
CA HIS A 20 -4.62 4.35 11.04
C HIS A 20 -5.38 3.25 10.30
N SER A 21 -5.66 3.47 9.04
CA SER A 21 -6.43 2.54 8.21
C SER A 21 -6.30 2.90 6.74
N VAL A 22 -6.70 1.98 5.88
CA VAL A 22 -6.77 2.19 4.43
C VAL A 22 -8.19 1.90 3.97
N THR A 23 -8.82 2.86 3.29
CA THR A 23 -10.16 2.71 2.73
C THR A 23 -10.09 2.42 1.24
N PHE A 24 -10.73 1.32 0.86
CA PHE A 24 -10.90 0.89 -0.53
C PHE A 24 -12.29 1.26 -1.00
N TRP A 25 -12.40 1.88 -2.16
CA TRP A 25 -13.67 1.99 -2.86
C TRP A 25 -13.75 0.86 -3.87
N VAL A 26 -14.79 0.05 -3.72
CA VAL A 26 -14.96 -1.21 -4.47
C VAL A 26 -16.39 -1.30 -5.00
N GLY A 27 -16.59 -2.15 -5.99
CA GLY A 27 -17.93 -2.37 -6.55
C GLY A 27 -18.85 -3.14 -5.59
N ASN A 28 -18.29 -3.98 -4.74
CA ASN A 28 -19.04 -4.82 -3.79
C ASN A 28 -18.23 -5.00 -2.50
N ALA A 29 -18.50 -4.18 -1.51
CA ALA A 29 -17.77 -4.17 -0.25
C ALA A 29 -17.89 -5.50 0.52
N LYS A 30 -19.06 -6.13 0.48
CA LYS A 30 -19.29 -7.43 1.15
C LYS A 30 -18.38 -8.51 0.58
N GLN A 31 -18.31 -8.62 -0.74
CA GLN A 31 -17.46 -9.62 -1.40
C GLN A 31 -15.97 -9.30 -1.25
N ALA A 32 -15.59 -8.02 -1.37
CA ALA A 32 -14.20 -7.62 -1.19
C ALA A 32 -13.71 -7.91 0.24
N ALA A 33 -14.50 -7.58 1.26
CA ALA A 33 -14.17 -7.89 2.64
C ALA A 33 -14.00 -9.41 2.86
N SER A 34 -14.89 -10.20 2.29
CA SER A 34 -14.81 -11.68 2.33
C SER A 34 -13.52 -12.19 1.67
N PHE A 35 -13.13 -11.61 0.55
CA PHE A 35 -11.87 -11.95 -0.15
C PHE A 35 -10.67 -11.75 0.77
N TYR A 36 -10.52 -10.56 1.36
CA TYR A 36 -9.38 -10.26 2.23
C TYR A 36 -9.39 -11.08 3.52
N CYS A 37 -10.57 -11.36 4.06
CA CYS A 37 -10.68 -12.22 5.25
C CYS A 37 -10.27 -13.66 4.94
N SER A 38 -10.80 -14.25 3.88
CA SER A 38 -10.52 -15.66 3.55
C SER A 38 -9.13 -15.86 2.93
N LYS A 39 -8.67 -14.96 2.05
CA LYS A 39 -7.40 -15.09 1.33
C LYS A 39 -6.20 -14.51 2.08
N MET A 40 -6.39 -13.41 2.81
CA MET A 40 -5.28 -12.69 3.44
C MET A 40 -5.25 -12.78 4.97
N GLY A 41 -6.20 -13.48 5.59
CA GLY A 41 -6.19 -13.74 7.02
C GLY A 41 -6.75 -12.61 7.88
N PHE A 42 -7.50 -11.68 7.30
CA PHE A 42 -8.19 -10.65 8.08
C PHE A 42 -9.42 -11.24 8.78
N GLU A 43 -9.94 -10.51 9.76
CA GLU A 43 -11.19 -10.82 10.45
C GLU A 43 -12.08 -9.57 10.51
N PRO A 44 -13.42 -9.72 10.54
CA PRO A 44 -14.32 -8.58 10.70
C PRO A 44 -14.07 -7.84 12.02
N LEU A 45 -14.04 -6.51 11.96
CA LEU A 45 -13.87 -5.64 13.13
C LEU A 45 -15.11 -4.80 13.40
N ALA A 46 -15.68 -4.16 12.37
CA ALA A 46 -16.78 -3.24 12.51
C ALA A 46 -17.58 -3.13 11.19
N TYR A 47 -18.75 -2.53 11.27
CA TYR A 47 -19.67 -2.44 10.15
C TYR A 47 -20.50 -1.16 10.23
N ARG A 48 -20.79 -0.59 9.06
CA ARG A 48 -21.70 0.52 8.89
C ARG A 48 -22.46 0.33 7.57
N GLY A 49 -23.78 0.26 7.62
CA GLY A 49 -24.60 0.00 6.44
C GLY A 49 -26.08 0.19 6.73
N LEU A 50 -26.94 -0.45 5.94
CA LEU A 50 -28.39 -0.30 6.06
C LEU A 50 -28.90 -0.62 7.47
N GLU A 51 -28.36 -1.67 8.10
CA GLU A 51 -28.76 -2.16 9.42
C GLU A 51 -28.39 -1.17 10.53
N THR A 52 -27.44 -0.28 10.28
CA THR A 52 -26.99 0.76 11.23
C THR A 52 -27.49 2.17 10.85
N GLY A 53 -28.38 2.25 9.88
CA GLY A 53 -28.99 3.53 9.45
C GLY A 53 -28.24 4.28 8.33
N SER A 54 -27.15 3.72 7.78
CA SER A 54 -26.46 4.30 6.63
C SER A 54 -27.19 3.97 5.34
N ARG A 55 -27.58 5.00 4.56
CA ARG A 55 -28.39 4.83 3.35
C ARG A 55 -27.60 4.98 2.05
N GLU A 56 -26.44 5.64 2.10
CA GLU A 56 -25.67 5.99 0.91
C GLU A 56 -24.48 5.05 0.66
N VAL A 57 -23.78 4.66 1.72
CA VAL A 57 -22.52 3.91 1.66
C VAL A 57 -22.53 2.82 2.70
N VAL A 58 -22.08 1.61 2.29
CA VAL A 58 -21.76 0.53 3.21
C VAL A 58 -20.25 0.46 3.41
N SER A 59 -19.80 0.19 4.63
CA SER A 59 -18.39 0.00 4.96
C SER A 59 -18.23 -1.21 5.85
N HIS A 60 -17.43 -2.17 5.37
CA HIS A 60 -16.97 -3.31 6.15
C HIS A 60 -15.54 -3.05 6.60
N VAL A 61 -15.32 -3.08 7.91
CA VAL A 61 -14.00 -2.87 8.51
C VAL A 61 -13.44 -4.22 8.93
N ILE A 62 -12.23 -4.50 8.47
CA ILE A 62 -11.53 -5.75 8.76
C ILE A 62 -10.16 -5.45 9.32
N LYS A 63 -9.64 -6.36 10.14
CA LYS A 63 -8.33 -6.18 10.77
C LYS A 63 -7.49 -7.45 10.74
N GLN A 64 -6.19 -7.27 10.83
CA GLN A 64 -5.24 -8.31 11.18
C GLN A 64 -4.09 -7.65 11.94
N GLY A 65 -3.84 -8.05 13.20
CA GLY A 65 -2.91 -7.31 14.05
C GLY A 65 -3.35 -5.85 14.20
N LYS A 66 -2.49 -4.92 13.85
CA LYS A 66 -2.80 -3.48 13.82
C LYS A 66 -3.19 -2.97 12.43
N ILE A 67 -3.26 -3.85 11.45
CA ILE A 67 -3.65 -3.52 10.08
C ILE A 67 -5.17 -3.42 10.02
N VAL A 68 -5.69 -2.28 9.55
CA VAL A 68 -7.13 -2.06 9.39
C VAL A 68 -7.43 -1.64 7.97
N PHE A 69 -8.29 -2.39 7.30
CA PHE A 69 -8.83 -2.08 5.98
C PHE A 69 -10.32 -1.79 6.08
N VAL A 70 -10.77 -0.78 5.36
CA VAL A 70 -12.18 -0.42 5.22
C VAL A 70 -12.58 -0.62 3.77
N LEU A 71 -13.55 -1.51 3.52
CA LEU A 71 -14.08 -1.78 2.18
C LEU A 71 -15.41 -1.08 2.07
N SER A 72 -15.51 -0.09 1.19
CA SER A 72 -16.70 0.74 1.04
C SER A 72 -17.27 0.65 -0.37
N SER A 73 -18.59 0.58 -0.48
CA SER A 73 -19.31 0.64 -1.76
C SER A 73 -20.62 1.40 -1.62
N ALA A 74 -21.13 1.92 -2.75
CA ALA A 74 -22.40 2.64 -2.79
C ALA A 74 -23.57 1.68 -2.58
N LEU A 75 -24.57 2.14 -1.82
CA LEU A 75 -25.81 1.39 -1.57
C LEU A 75 -26.92 1.71 -2.56
N ASN A 76 -26.77 2.76 -3.37
CA ASN A 76 -27.77 3.14 -4.35
C ASN A 76 -27.13 3.37 -5.73
N PRO A 77 -27.92 3.25 -6.81
CA PRO A 77 -27.38 3.33 -8.18
C PRO A 77 -27.06 4.76 -8.66
N TRP A 78 -27.40 5.78 -7.90
CA TRP A 78 -27.19 7.18 -8.30
C TRP A 78 -26.07 7.89 -7.52
N ASN A 79 -25.26 7.18 -6.76
CA ASN A 79 -24.05 7.74 -6.15
C ASN A 79 -23.02 7.99 -7.25
N LYS A 80 -23.04 9.22 -7.78
CA LYS A 80 -22.20 9.59 -8.92
C LYS A 80 -20.71 9.61 -8.58
N GLU A 81 -20.35 10.10 -7.41
CA GLU A 81 -18.95 10.21 -6.97
C GLU A 81 -18.28 8.85 -6.93
N MET A 82 -18.87 7.88 -6.24
CA MET A 82 -18.32 6.53 -6.16
C MET A 82 -18.44 5.79 -7.50
N GLY A 83 -19.54 6.00 -8.24
CA GLY A 83 -19.72 5.41 -9.56
C GLY A 83 -18.67 5.85 -10.56
N ASP A 84 -18.42 7.16 -10.65
CA ASP A 84 -17.38 7.71 -11.55
C ASP A 84 -15.98 7.24 -11.16
N HIS A 85 -15.72 7.18 -9.85
CA HIS A 85 -14.44 6.66 -9.33
C HIS A 85 -14.20 5.21 -9.76
N LEU A 86 -15.22 4.36 -9.64
CA LEU A 86 -15.10 2.94 -10.01
C LEU A 86 -14.95 2.75 -11.52
N VAL A 87 -15.63 3.54 -12.33
CA VAL A 87 -15.47 3.50 -13.80
C VAL A 87 -14.03 3.84 -14.17
N LYS A 88 -13.48 4.89 -13.57
CA LYS A 88 -12.13 5.36 -13.85
C LYS A 88 -11.06 4.41 -13.33
N HIS A 89 -11.11 4.06 -12.05
CA HIS A 89 -10.03 3.36 -11.35
C HIS A 89 -10.26 1.86 -11.14
N GLY A 90 -11.50 1.40 -11.19
CA GLY A 90 -11.85 0.07 -10.70
C GLY A 90 -11.75 0.00 -9.16
N ASP A 91 -11.77 -1.20 -8.63
CA ASP A 91 -11.56 -1.43 -7.20
C ASP A 91 -10.14 -1.04 -6.81
N GLY A 92 -9.99 -0.25 -5.76
CA GLY A 92 -8.67 0.20 -5.32
C GLY A 92 -8.74 1.05 -4.07
N VAL A 93 -7.58 1.58 -3.67
CA VAL A 93 -7.47 2.46 -2.51
C VAL A 93 -7.98 3.85 -2.86
N LYS A 94 -8.89 4.36 -2.03
CA LYS A 94 -9.39 5.74 -2.09
C LYS A 94 -8.70 6.63 -1.09
N ASP A 95 -8.47 6.15 0.14
CA ASP A 95 -7.98 6.97 1.25
C ASP A 95 -6.96 6.21 2.09
N ILE A 96 -5.91 6.91 2.48
CA ILE A 96 -4.93 6.44 3.46
C ILE A 96 -5.07 7.34 4.68
N ALA A 97 -5.56 6.80 5.79
CA ALA A 97 -5.75 7.54 7.03
C ALA A 97 -4.53 7.46 7.94
N PHE A 98 -4.15 8.59 8.49
CA PHE A 98 -3.08 8.70 9.48
C PHE A 98 -3.68 9.05 10.85
N GLU A 99 -3.25 8.37 11.90
CA GLU A 99 -3.51 8.82 13.26
C GLU A 99 -2.53 9.94 13.59
N VAL A 100 -3.06 11.05 14.12
CA VAL A 100 -2.29 12.27 14.35
C VAL A 100 -2.60 12.89 15.71
N GLU A 101 -1.71 13.77 16.16
CA GLU A 101 -1.97 14.72 17.22
C GLU A 101 -2.23 16.09 16.59
N ASP A 102 -3.21 16.84 17.13
CA ASP A 102 -3.46 18.23 16.73
C ASP A 102 -3.87 18.38 15.25
N CYS A 103 -4.97 17.76 14.90
CA CYS A 103 -5.53 17.79 13.53
C CYS A 103 -5.72 19.22 13.01
N ASP A 104 -6.25 20.14 13.84
CA ASP A 104 -6.50 21.54 13.46
C ASP A 104 -5.23 22.24 13.02
N TYR A 105 -4.13 22.04 13.76
CA TYR A 105 -2.83 22.63 13.45
C TYR A 105 -2.27 22.11 12.12
N ILE A 106 -2.35 20.79 11.90
CA ILE A 106 -1.87 20.17 10.64
C ILE A 106 -2.63 20.75 9.45
N VAL A 107 -3.96 20.84 9.55
CA VAL A 107 -4.81 21.36 8.46
C VAL A 107 -4.51 22.82 8.19
N GLN A 108 -4.38 23.63 9.23
CA GLN A 108 -4.07 25.06 9.07
C GLN A 108 -2.74 25.27 8.37
N LYS A 109 -1.69 24.54 8.79
CA LYS A 109 -0.37 24.63 8.17
C LYS A 109 -0.37 24.13 6.73
N ALA A 110 -1.03 23.01 6.47
CA ALA A 110 -1.18 22.48 5.11
C ALA A 110 -1.89 23.48 4.18
N ARG A 111 -2.97 24.13 4.66
CA ARG A 111 -3.69 25.16 3.92
C ARG A 111 -2.79 26.36 3.61
N GLU A 112 -2.06 26.85 4.58
CA GLU A 112 -1.12 27.98 4.42
C GLU A 112 -0.06 27.69 3.36
N ARG A 113 0.32 26.42 3.22
CA ARG A 113 1.33 25.96 2.26
C ARG A 113 0.76 25.58 0.89
N GLY A 114 -0.56 25.69 0.72
CA GLY A 114 -1.22 25.49 -0.57
C GLY A 114 -1.87 24.12 -0.78
N ALA A 115 -1.98 23.29 0.25
CA ALA A 115 -2.69 22.02 0.15
C ALA A 115 -4.20 22.23 -0.03
N LYS A 116 -4.83 21.36 -0.82
CA LYS A 116 -6.28 21.34 -0.98
C LYS A 116 -6.90 20.56 0.18
N ILE A 117 -7.76 21.25 0.96
CA ILE A 117 -8.54 20.65 2.04
C ILE A 117 -9.86 20.16 1.44
N VAL A 118 -10.04 18.84 1.39
CA VAL A 118 -11.27 18.23 0.86
C VAL A 118 -12.41 18.39 1.85
N ARG A 119 -12.13 18.18 3.12
CA ARG A 119 -13.09 18.39 4.21
C ARG A 119 -12.39 19.01 5.41
N GLU A 120 -12.91 20.15 5.86
CA GLU A 120 -12.43 20.86 7.04
C GLU A 120 -12.58 20.01 8.31
N PRO A 121 -11.83 20.26 9.37
CA PRO A 121 -11.93 19.48 10.60
C PRO A 121 -13.37 19.41 11.14
N TRP A 122 -13.77 18.20 11.53
CA TRP A 122 -15.06 17.96 12.18
C TRP A 122 -14.90 16.92 13.26
N VAL A 123 -15.84 16.87 14.18
CA VAL A 123 -15.84 15.92 15.32
C VAL A 123 -17.04 14.99 15.19
N GLU A 124 -16.79 13.70 15.38
CA GLU A 124 -17.83 12.69 15.58
C GLU A 124 -17.72 12.14 17.00
N GLN A 125 -18.86 11.78 17.57
CA GLN A 125 -18.95 11.31 18.95
C GLN A 125 -19.92 10.16 19.08
N ASP A 126 -19.59 9.19 19.91
CA ASP A 126 -20.49 8.17 20.39
C ASP A 126 -20.26 7.93 21.90
N LYS A 127 -20.84 6.87 22.44
CA LYS A 127 -20.70 6.54 23.87
C LYS A 127 -19.26 6.26 24.32
N PHE A 128 -18.34 6.03 23.39
CA PHE A 128 -16.96 5.70 23.68
C PHE A 128 -16.01 6.91 23.60
N GLY A 129 -16.50 8.08 23.27
CA GLY A 129 -15.71 9.31 23.19
C GLY A 129 -15.84 10.05 21.87
N LYS A 130 -14.85 10.87 21.58
CA LYS A 130 -14.82 11.76 20.40
C LYS A 130 -13.63 11.45 19.53
N VAL A 131 -13.78 11.68 18.21
CA VAL A 131 -12.70 11.64 17.23
C VAL A 131 -12.83 12.85 16.31
N LYS A 132 -11.72 13.54 16.07
CA LYS A 132 -11.65 14.64 15.10
C LYS A 132 -11.04 14.14 13.81
N PHE A 133 -11.63 14.55 12.70
CA PHE A 133 -11.22 14.18 11.35
C PHE A 133 -10.98 15.41 10.48
N ALA A 134 -10.14 15.25 9.48
CA ALA A 134 -10.05 16.15 8.33
C ALA A 134 -9.59 15.35 7.13
N VAL A 135 -9.83 15.83 5.91
CA VAL A 135 -9.45 15.13 4.68
C VAL A 135 -8.67 16.07 3.77
N LEU A 136 -7.50 15.61 3.33
CA LEU A 136 -6.60 16.30 2.42
C LEU A 136 -6.52 15.57 1.08
N GLN A 137 -6.40 16.33 -0.02
CA GLN A 137 -6.15 15.78 -1.35
C GLN A 137 -4.65 15.55 -1.52
N THR A 138 -4.26 14.32 -1.91
CA THR A 138 -2.90 14.02 -2.32
C THR A 138 -2.83 13.72 -3.82
N TYR A 139 -1.96 12.81 -4.26
CA TYR A 139 -1.81 12.49 -5.68
C TYR A 139 -3.06 11.82 -6.28
N GLY A 140 -3.34 12.08 -7.54
CA GLY A 140 -4.49 11.53 -8.26
C GLY A 140 -5.79 11.87 -7.57
N ASP A 141 -6.66 10.89 -7.44
CA ASP A 141 -7.92 10.99 -6.70
C ASP A 141 -7.82 10.42 -5.27
N THR A 142 -6.60 10.16 -4.80
CA THR A 142 -6.32 9.63 -3.48
C THR A 142 -6.35 10.73 -2.43
N THR A 143 -6.94 10.43 -1.28
CA THR A 143 -7.01 11.35 -0.14
C THR A 143 -6.32 10.81 1.09
N HIS A 144 -5.98 11.71 2.01
CA HIS A 144 -5.55 11.36 3.36
C HIS A 144 -6.57 11.87 4.35
N THR A 145 -7.08 10.97 5.18
CA THR A 145 -7.88 11.34 6.35
C THR A 145 -6.95 11.44 7.56
N LEU A 146 -7.03 12.54 8.27
CA LEU A 146 -6.37 12.73 9.56
C LEU A 146 -7.34 12.29 10.65
N VAL A 147 -6.87 11.47 11.58
CA VAL A 147 -7.67 10.91 12.68
C VAL A 147 -7.02 11.28 14.00
N GLU A 148 -7.66 12.16 14.76
CA GLU A 148 -7.23 12.53 16.10
C GLU A 148 -8.21 11.98 17.13
N LYS A 149 -7.77 10.97 17.89
CA LYS A 149 -8.58 10.40 18.96
C LYS A 149 -8.54 11.31 20.19
N MET A 150 -9.72 11.66 20.69
CA MET A 150 -9.90 12.52 21.86
C MET A 150 -10.44 11.66 23.01
N ASN A 151 -9.57 10.84 23.61
CA ASN A 151 -9.93 9.85 24.63
C ASN A 151 -10.98 8.83 24.13
N TYR A 152 -10.90 8.47 22.85
CA TYR A 152 -11.81 7.51 22.25
C TYR A 152 -11.41 6.08 22.61
N THR A 153 -12.35 5.29 23.16
CA THR A 153 -12.12 3.93 23.64
C THR A 153 -12.88 2.86 22.84
N GLY A 154 -13.58 3.25 21.76
CA GLY A 154 -14.29 2.32 20.88
C GLY A 154 -13.33 1.47 20.04
N GLN A 155 -13.86 0.40 19.45
CA GLN A 155 -13.03 -0.56 18.72
C GLN A 155 -12.49 -0.01 17.40
N PHE A 156 -13.24 0.87 16.74
CA PHE A 156 -12.80 1.48 15.50
C PHE A 156 -13.04 2.99 15.52
N LEU A 157 -14.17 3.48 15.03
CA LEU A 157 -14.52 4.90 14.95
C LEU A 157 -16.00 5.11 15.29
N PRO A 158 -16.40 6.34 15.69
CA PRO A 158 -17.82 6.64 15.93
C PRO A 158 -18.69 6.35 14.70
N GLY A 159 -19.90 5.87 14.92
CA GLY A 159 -20.85 5.54 13.86
C GLY A 159 -20.74 4.11 13.31
N TYR A 160 -19.72 3.38 13.70
CA TYR A 160 -19.57 1.95 13.36
C TYR A 160 -20.07 1.08 14.50
N GLU A 161 -20.62 -0.07 14.11
CA GLU A 161 -21.13 -1.08 15.05
C GLU A 161 -20.39 -2.41 14.86
N ALA A 162 -20.70 -3.38 15.71
CA ALA A 162 -20.17 -4.72 15.58
C ALA A 162 -20.54 -5.33 14.22
N PRO A 163 -19.73 -6.26 13.67
CA PRO A 163 -20.07 -6.93 12.42
C PRO A 163 -21.42 -7.64 12.51
N VAL A 164 -22.22 -7.55 11.42
CA VAL A 164 -23.54 -8.20 11.38
C VAL A 164 -23.47 -9.71 11.16
N PHE A 165 -22.30 -10.20 10.71
CA PHE A 165 -22.08 -11.62 10.45
C PHE A 165 -20.62 -11.98 10.72
N MET A 166 -20.41 -13.11 11.40
CA MET A 166 -19.09 -13.69 11.64
C MET A 166 -19.02 -15.03 10.90
N ASP A 167 -18.20 -15.09 9.85
CA ASP A 167 -18.03 -16.28 9.02
C ASP A 167 -17.41 -17.43 9.84
N PRO A 168 -18.12 -18.55 10.02
CA PRO A 168 -17.60 -19.67 10.81
C PRO A 168 -16.44 -20.41 10.15
N LEU A 169 -16.15 -20.14 8.88
CA LEU A 169 -15.00 -20.70 8.16
C LEU A 169 -13.68 -20.09 8.67
N LEU A 170 -13.67 -18.78 8.96
CA LEU A 170 -12.43 -18.05 9.25
C LEU A 170 -11.62 -18.66 10.41
N PRO A 171 -12.21 -19.04 11.55
CA PRO A 171 -11.46 -19.67 12.65
C PRO A 171 -10.84 -21.03 12.28
N LYS A 172 -11.32 -21.67 11.22
CA LYS A 172 -10.82 -22.97 10.74
C LYS A 172 -9.62 -22.85 9.82
N LEU A 173 -9.34 -21.65 9.33
CA LEU A 173 -8.23 -21.38 8.41
C LEU A 173 -6.95 -21.04 9.20
N PRO A 174 -5.77 -21.36 8.66
CA PRO A 174 -4.52 -21.09 9.35
C PRO A 174 -4.25 -19.60 9.49
N LYS A 175 -3.76 -19.17 10.65
CA LYS A 175 -3.42 -17.76 10.91
C LYS A 175 -2.20 -17.33 10.10
N CYS A 176 -2.23 -16.10 9.58
CA CYS A 176 -1.15 -15.54 8.78
C CYS A 176 -0.19 -14.66 9.58
N SER A 177 -0.65 -14.08 10.69
CA SER A 177 0.14 -13.27 11.64
C SER A 177 0.84 -12.07 10.99
N LEU A 178 0.12 -11.33 10.16
CA LEU A 178 0.55 -10.04 9.66
C LEU A 178 0.27 -9.00 10.75
N GLU A 179 1.19 -8.06 11.00
CA GLU A 179 1.14 -7.25 12.22
C GLU A 179 0.83 -5.79 11.98
N ILE A 180 1.53 -5.13 11.04
CA ILE A 180 1.41 -3.69 10.79
C ILE A 180 1.50 -3.40 9.29
N ILE A 181 1.02 -2.23 8.90
CA ILE A 181 1.33 -1.66 7.59
C ILE A 181 2.76 -1.12 7.66
N ASP A 182 3.65 -1.70 6.88
CA ASP A 182 5.06 -1.30 6.81
C ASP A 182 5.24 -0.04 5.95
N HIS A 183 4.67 -0.03 4.76
CA HIS A 183 4.68 1.10 3.83
C HIS A 183 3.57 0.99 2.80
N ILE A 184 3.24 2.11 2.16
CA ILE A 184 2.23 2.19 1.09
C ILE A 184 2.83 2.92 -0.08
N VAL A 185 2.79 2.31 -1.26
CA VAL A 185 3.45 2.80 -2.48
C VAL A 185 2.44 3.41 -3.43
N GLY A 186 2.73 4.62 -3.91
CA GLY A 186 1.96 5.28 -4.95
C GLY A 186 2.71 5.32 -6.28
N ASN A 187 2.00 5.07 -7.38
CA ASN A 187 2.52 5.23 -8.73
C ASN A 187 2.03 6.55 -9.33
N GLN A 188 2.93 7.22 -10.05
CA GLN A 188 2.66 8.50 -10.70
C GLN A 188 2.88 8.38 -12.21
N PRO A 189 2.19 9.19 -13.03
CA PRO A 189 2.59 9.41 -14.42
C PRO A 189 4.03 9.92 -14.52
N ASP A 190 4.62 9.77 -15.70
CA ASP A 190 5.99 10.24 -15.96
C ASP A 190 6.14 11.72 -15.61
N GLN A 191 7.24 12.08 -14.98
CA GLN A 191 7.61 13.42 -14.50
C GLN A 191 6.74 13.99 -13.36
N GLU A 192 5.89 13.19 -12.73
CA GLU A 192 5.04 13.65 -11.61
C GLU A 192 5.50 13.16 -10.23
N MET A 193 6.54 12.32 -10.16
CA MET A 193 7.06 11.78 -8.89
C MET A 193 7.60 12.88 -7.98
N VAL A 194 8.39 13.80 -8.50
CA VAL A 194 9.02 14.85 -7.71
C VAL A 194 7.98 15.77 -7.09
N SER A 195 7.01 16.24 -7.88
CA SER A 195 5.92 17.09 -7.38
C SER A 195 5.06 16.37 -6.35
N ALA A 196 4.76 15.10 -6.56
CA ALA A 196 4.01 14.29 -5.60
C ALA A 196 4.78 14.10 -4.29
N SER A 197 6.07 13.84 -4.34
CA SER A 197 6.90 13.70 -3.12
C SER A 197 7.05 15.03 -2.39
N GLU A 198 7.26 16.13 -3.10
CA GLU A 198 7.38 17.47 -2.51
C GLU A 198 6.09 17.92 -1.83
N TRP A 199 4.93 17.46 -2.29
CA TRP A 199 3.67 17.73 -1.61
C TRP A 199 3.74 17.30 -0.13
N TYR A 200 4.30 16.13 0.16
CA TYR A 200 4.46 15.63 1.53
C TYR A 200 5.47 16.46 2.33
N LEU A 201 6.59 16.82 1.72
CA LEU A 201 7.62 17.63 2.37
C LEU A 201 7.09 19.02 2.73
N LYS A 202 6.41 19.65 1.80
CA LYS A 202 5.89 21.00 1.95
C LYS A 202 4.69 21.06 2.88
N ASN A 203 3.71 20.20 2.71
CA ASN A 203 2.40 20.32 3.36
C ASN A 203 2.31 19.56 4.69
N LEU A 204 3.00 18.43 4.82
CA LEU A 204 2.92 17.58 6.01
C LEU A 204 4.24 17.54 6.81
N GLN A 205 5.27 18.25 6.37
CA GLN A 205 6.60 18.26 6.98
C GLN A 205 7.24 16.88 7.05
N PHE A 206 6.96 16.04 6.07
CA PHE A 206 7.70 14.80 5.87
C PHE A 206 9.08 15.14 5.32
N HIS A 207 9.98 14.16 5.34
CA HIS A 207 11.32 14.28 4.76
C HIS A 207 11.59 13.15 3.78
N ARG A 208 12.58 13.31 2.92
CA ARG A 208 13.05 12.23 2.07
C ARG A 208 13.78 11.22 2.93
N PHE A 209 13.38 9.97 2.81
CA PHE A 209 13.96 8.84 3.52
C PHE A 209 14.95 8.09 2.65
N TRP A 210 14.62 7.89 1.37
CA TRP A 210 15.39 7.09 0.45
C TRP A 210 15.00 7.41 -0.99
N SER A 211 15.93 7.21 -1.95
CA SER A 211 15.60 7.34 -3.37
C SER A 211 16.45 6.41 -4.24
N VAL A 212 15.95 6.09 -5.43
CA VAL A 212 16.65 5.33 -6.46
C VAL A 212 16.22 5.85 -7.83
N ASP A 213 17.14 5.86 -8.78
CA ASP A 213 16.90 6.29 -10.16
C ASP A 213 16.95 5.11 -11.16
N ASP A 214 16.67 5.40 -12.41
CA ASP A 214 16.63 4.45 -13.51
C ASP A 214 18.01 3.87 -13.88
N THR A 215 19.11 4.42 -13.39
CA THR A 215 20.44 3.82 -13.56
C THR A 215 20.61 2.56 -12.71
N GLN A 216 19.80 2.42 -11.65
CA GLN A 216 19.88 1.32 -10.68
C GLN A 216 18.72 0.33 -10.79
N VAL A 217 17.54 0.80 -11.24
CA VAL A 217 16.34 -0.04 -11.39
C VAL A 217 15.95 -0.10 -12.86
N HIS A 218 16.51 -1.06 -13.56
CA HIS A 218 16.20 -1.30 -14.97
C HIS A 218 16.44 -2.76 -15.34
N THR A 219 15.71 -3.21 -16.35
CA THR A 219 16.00 -4.43 -17.09
C THR A 219 16.41 -4.05 -18.51
N GLU A 220 16.55 -5.04 -19.39
CA GLU A 220 16.74 -4.78 -20.82
C GLU A 220 15.60 -3.95 -21.42
N TYR A 221 14.38 -4.06 -20.88
CA TYR A 221 13.16 -3.53 -21.48
C TYR A 221 12.63 -2.27 -20.80
N SER A 222 12.68 -2.17 -19.50
CA SER A 222 11.99 -1.11 -18.76
C SER A 222 12.74 -0.66 -17.50
N SER A 223 12.33 0.48 -16.95
CA SER A 223 12.95 1.06 -15.75
C SER A 223 11.96 1.92 -14.96
N LEU A 224 12.35 2.31 -13.73
CA LEU A 224 11.58 3.20 -12.87
C LEU A 224 12.47 4.10 -12.03
N ARG A 225 11.87 5.14 -11.44
CA ARG A 225 12.44 5.98 -10.39
C ARG A 225 11.54 5.93 -9.17
N SER A 226 12.12 6.05 -7.98
CA SER A 226 11.37 6.04 -6.73
C SER A 226 11.97 6.99 -5.70
N ILE A 227 11.10 7.68 -4.97
CA ILE A 227 11.45 8.50 -3.79
C ILE A 227 10.57 8.02 -2.64
N VAL A 228 11.17 7.77 -1.48
CA VAL A 228 10.42 7.45 -0.26
C VAL A 228 10.37 8.67 0.64
N VAL A 229 9.17 9.06 1.05
CA VAL A 229 8.95 10.11 2.04
C VAL A 229 8.50 9.49 3.37
N ALA A 230 8.82 10.12 4.48
CA ALA A 230 8.50 9.65 5.82
C ALA A 230 8.19 10.82 6.77
N ASN A 231 7.36 10.54 7.79
CA ASN A 231 7.16 11.46 8.91
C ASN A 231 8.45 11.55 9.76
N TYR A 232 8.51 12.47 10.71
CA TYR A 232 9.71 12.71 11.50
C TYR A 232 10.21 11.45 12.23
N GLU A 233 9.31 10.71 12.87
CA GLU A 233 9.62 9.46 13.59
C GLU A 233 9.85 8.25 12.67
N GLU A 234 9.58 8.39 11.37
CA GLU A 234 9.73 7.33 10.36
C GLU A 234 8.87 6.09 10.63
N SER A 235 7.74 6.30 11.30
CA SER A 235 6.70 5.29 11.49
C SER A 235 5.74 5.18 10.30
N ILE A 236 5.73 6.19 9.42
CA ILE A 236 4.96 6.23 8.18
C ILE A 236 5.96 6.37 7.04
N LYS A 237 5.99 5.42 6.12
CA LYS A 237 6.86 5.43 4.95
C LYS A 237 6.03 5.25 3.70
N MET A 238 6.23 6.13 2.72
CA MET A 238 5.45 6.15 1.49
C MET A 238 6.36 6.32 0.29
N PRO A 239 6.72 5.19 -0.36
CA PRO A 239 7.40 5.22 -1.65
C PRO A 239 6.49 5.80 -2.74
N ILE A 240 7.09 6.59 -3.62
CA ILE A 240 6.41 7.22 -4.75
C ILE A 240 7.24 6.91 -5.99
N ASN A 241 6.62 6.22 -6.95
CA ASN A 241 7.27 5.76 -8.17
C ASN A 241 6.80 6.54 -9.38
N GLU A 242 7.66 6.64 -10.39
CA GLU A 242 7.29 7.02 -11.75
C GLU A 242 7.97 6.10 -12.76
N PRO A 243 7.40 5.95 -13.99
CA PRO A 243 8.10 5.25 -15.05
C PRO A 243 9.35 6.01 -15.48
N ALA A 244 10.31 5.28 -16.04
CA ALA A 244 11.50 5.88 -16.64
C ALA A 244 11.68 5.35 -18.07
N PRO A 245 12.45 6.03 -18.92
CA PRO A 245 12.66 5.60 -20.31
C PRO A 245 13.22 4.18 -20.41
N GLY A 246 12.72 3.41 -21.38
CA GLY A 246 13.14 2.04 -21.67
C GLY A 246 12.66 1.62 -23.06
N LYS A 247 13.01 0.41 -23.50
CA LYS A 247 12.57 -0.13 -24.79
C LYS A 247 11.09 -0.49 -24.82
N LYS A 248 10.56 -0.90 -23.66
CA LYS A 248 9.18 -1.35 -23.50
C LYS A 248 8.47 -0.51 -22.45
N LYS A 249 7.13 -0.56 -22.45
CA LYS A 249 6.29 0.10 -21.46
C LYS A 249 6.60 -0.43 -20.07
N SER A 250 6.96 0.46 -19.14
CA SER A 250 7.18 0.13 -17.74
C SER A 250 5.89 -0.39 -17.08
N GLN A 251 6.02 -1.27 -16.09
CA GLN A 251 4.91 -1.68 -15.24
C GLN A 251 4.24 -0.49 -14.52
N ILE A 252 4.99 0.56 -14.25
CA ILE A 252 4.42 1.78 -13.65
C ILE A 252 3.48 2.47 -14.64
N GLN A 253 3.87 2.53 -15.91
CA GLN A 253 3.00 3.08 -16.95
C GLN A 253 1.78 2.20 -17.20
N GLU A 254 1.94 0.87 -17.18
CA GLU A 254 0.80 -0.06 -17.23
C GLU A 254 -0.21 0.23 -16.11
N TYR A 255 0.30 0.41 -14.89
CA TYR A 255 -0.55 0.77 -13.75
C TYR A 255 -1.32 2.07 -14.02
N VAL A 256 -0.61 3.12 -14.43
CA VAL A 256 -1.22 4.44 -14.70
C VAL A 256 -2.31 4.35 -15.76
N ASP A 257 -2.07 3.57 -16.82
CA ASP A 257 -3.04 3.36 -17.90
C ASP A 257 -4.31 2.69 -17.37
N TYR A 258 -4.19 1.59 -16.65
CA TYR A 258 -5.34 0.81 -16.15
C TYR A 258 -6.03 1.45 -14.95
N ASN A 259 -5.31 2.21 -14.13
CA ASN A 259 -5.89 2.95 -13.01
C ASN A 259 -6.53 4.29 -13.45
N GLY A 260 -6.25 4.74 -14.66
CA GLY A 260 -6.70 6.05 -15.12
C GLY A 260 -6.00 7.21 -14.42
N GLY A 261 -4.71 7.05 -14.10
CA GLY A 261 -3.88 8.05 -13.44
C GLY A 261 -3.13 7.52 -12.23
N ALA A 262 -2.61 8.45 -11.43
CA ALA A 262 -1.88 8.14 -10.19
C ALA A 262 -2.77 7.42 -9.18
N GLY A 263 -2.17 6.58 -8.35
CA GLY A 263 -2.87 5.88 -7.28
C GLY A 263 -1.95 4.96 -6.48
N VAL A 264 -2.51 4.23 -5.54
CA VAL A 264 -1.78 3.28 -4.70
C VAL A 264 -1.50 2.01 -5.49
N GLN A 265 -0.21 1.69 -5.64
CA GLN A 265 0.25 0.47 -6.33
C GLN A 265 0.18 -0.74 -5.42
N HIS A 266 0.75 -0.65 -4.20
CA HIS A 266 0.71 -1.75 -3.26
C HIS A 266 0.80 -1.30 -1.80
N ILE A 267 0.37 -2.21 -0.93
CA ILE A 267 0.45 -2.05 0.52
C ILE A 267 1.34 -3.17 1.03
N ALA A 268 2.42 -2.82 1.75
CA ALA A 268 3.33 -3.78 2.35
C ALA A 268 2.93 -4.05 3.80
N LEU A 269 2.73 -5.32 4.11
CA LEU A 269 2.29 -5.82 5.40
C LEU A 269 3.44 -6.56 6.08
N ASN A 270 3.79 -6.14 7.29
CA ASN A 270 4.92 -6.65 8.04
C ASN A 270 4.54 -7.87 8.87
N THR A 271 5.44 -8.83 8.95
CA THR A 271 5.30 -10.02 9.80
C THR A 271 6.64 -10.33 10.50
N GLN A 272 6.58 -11.06 11.61
CA GLN A 272 7.77 -11.56 12.32
C GLN A 272 8.17 -12.97 11.86
N ASP A 273 7.34 -13.64 11.05
CA ASP A 273 7.60 -14.99 10.53
C ASP A 273 7.01 -15.14 9.14
N ILE A 274 7.77 -14.72 8.14
CA ILE A 274 7.31 -14.70 6.74
C ILE A 274 7.14 -16.12 6.18
N ILE A 275 7.94 -17.07 6.62
CA ILE A 275 7.82 -18.47 6.16
C ILE A 275 6.43 -19.02 6.53
N THR A 276 6.05 -18.91 7.79
CA THR A 276 4.73 -19.33 8.25
C THR A 276 3.62 -18.53 7.58
N ALA A 277 3.78 -17.21 7.49
CA ALA A 277 2.79 -16.33 6.85
C ALA A 277 2.52 -16.75 5.40
N ILE A 278 3.56 -16.92 4.59
CA ILE A 278 3.41 -17.25 3.17
C ILE A 278 2.89 -18.67 2.98
N ARG A 279 3.37 -19.62 3.79
CA ARG A 279 2.84 -20.99 3.75
C ARG A 279 1.32 -21.01 3.99
N HIS A 280 0.85 -20.29 4.99
CA HIS A 280 -0.57 -20.20 5.32
C HIS A 280 -1.37 -19.41 4.28
N LEU A 281 -0.82 -18.30 3.76
CA LEU A 281 -1.47 -17.55 2.68
C LEU A 281 -1.64 -18.39 1.42
N ARG A 282 -0.64 -19.18 1.05
CA ARG A 282 -0.75 -20.11 -0.08
C ARG A 282 -1.80 -21.20 0.17
N GLU A 283 -1.88 -21.73 1.38
CA GLU A 283 -2.91 -22.69 1.78
C GLU A 283 -4.32 -22.08 1.70
N ARG A 284 -4.45 -20.78 1.96
CA ARG A 284 -5.71 -20.03 1.78
C ARG A 284 -6.03 -19.74 0.31
N GLY A 285 -5.14 -20.06 -0.60
CA GLY A 285 -5.32 -19.84 -2.04
C GLY A 285 -4.88 -18.48 -2.55
N MET A 286 -4.04 -17.75 -1.80
CA MET A 286 -3.48 -16.49 -2.29
C MET A 286 -2.42 -16.77 -3.37
N GLU A 287 -2.39 -15.92 -4.40
CA GLU A 287 -1.45 -16.02 -5.53
C GLU A 287 -0.32 -15.02 -5.38
N PHE A 288 0.90 -15.48 -5.63
CA PHE A 288 2.10 -14.65 -5.53
C PHE A 288 2.88 -14.62 -6.85
N LEU A 289 3.62 -13.54 -7.08
CA LEU A 289 4.61 -13.48 -8.13
C LEU A 289 5.72 -14.49 -7.85
N SER A 290 6.31 -15.02 -8.91
CA SER A 290 7.36 -16.03 -8.82
C SER A 290 8.64 -15.55 -9.50
N VAL A 291 9.77 -15.98 -8.97
CA VAL A 291 11.08 -15.79 -9.59
C VAL A 291 11.68 -17.16 -9.94
N PRO A 292 12.55 -17.24 -10.98
CA PRO A 292 13.13 -18.53 -11.38
C PRO A 292 14.14 -19.04 -10.36
N SER A 293 14.46 -20.34 -10.40
CA SER A 293 15.43 -21.00 -9.53
C SER A 293 16.84 -20.37 -9.62
N THR A 294 17.16 -19.74 -10.74
CA THR A 294 18.43 -19.01 -10.92
C THR A 294 18.62 -17.89 -9.92
N TYR A 295 17.54 -17.24 -9.48
CA TYR A 295 17.59 -16.23 -8.41
C TYR A 295 18.21 -16.81 -7.13
N TYR A 296 17.77 -18.01 -6.70
CA TYR A 296 18.24 -18.64 -5.46
C TYR A 296 19.64 -19.21 -5.61
N LYS A 297 20.01 -19.69 -6.79
CA LYS A 297 21.36 -20.10 -7.10
C LYS A 297 22.34 -18.94 -6.92
N GLN A 298 22.01 -17.78 -7.46
CA GLN A 298 22.81 -16.56 -7.31
C GLN A 298 22.81 -16.07 -5.86
N LEU A 299 21.67 -16.14 -5.17
CA LEU A 299 21.57 -15.75 -3.77
C LEU A 299 22.49 -16.58 -2.88
N ARG A 300 22.51 -17.90 -3.05
CA ARG A 300 23.40 -18.79 -2.29
C ARG A 300 24.87 -18.42 -2.48
N GLU A 301 25.28 -18.12 -3.70
CA GLU A 301 26.63 -17.65 -3.99
C GLU A 301 26.97 -16.32 -3.32
N LYS A 302 26.08 -15.34 -3.42
CA LYS A 302 26.25 -14.02 -2.78
C LYS A 302 26.36 -14.12 -1.26
N LEU A 303 25.57 -14.99 -0.64
CA LEU A 303 25.54 -15.14 0.82
C LEU A 303 26.80 -15.80 1.38
N LYS A 304 27.59 -16.51 0.56
CA LYS A 304 28.89 -17.08 0.99
C LYS A 304 29.88 -16.01 1.42
N THR A 305 29.80 -14.81 0.84
CA THR A 305 30.72 -13.70 1.09
C THR A 305 30.06 -12.53 1.80
N ALA A 306 28.78 -12.64 2.15
CA ALA A 306 28.07 -11.60 2.87
C ALA A 306 28.52 -11.49 4.31
N LYS A 307 28.54 -10.26 4.85
CA LYS A 307 28.87 -9.99 6.25
C LYS A 307 27.76 -10.41 7.22
N ILE A 308 26.52 -10.52 6.73
CA ILE A 308 25.36 -10.95 7.53
C ILE A 308 25.05 -12.43 7.26
N LYS A 309 24.30 -13.03 8.15
CA LYS A 309 23.81 -14.40 8.01
C LYS A 309 22.28 -14.42 8.01
N VAL A 310 21.70 -14.99 6.98
CA VAL A 310 20.25 -15.20 6.91
C VAL A 310 19.92 -16.44 7.75
N LYS A 311 19.06 -16.28 8.78
CA LYS A 311 18.68 -17.35 9.69
C LYS A 311 17.74 -18.36 9.05
N GLU A 312 16.86 -17.90 8.17
CA GLU A 312 15.89 -18.73 7.49
C GLU A 312 16.55 -19.69 6.52
N ASN A 313 15.99 -20.88 6.37
CA ASN A 313 16.51 -21.89 5.44
C ASN A 313 16.26 -21.44 3.99
N ILE A 314 17.33 -21.28 3.21
CA ILE A 314 17.23 -20.82 1.81
C ILE A 314 16.42 -21.78 0.94
N ASP A 315 16.47 -23.08 1.22
CA ASP A 315 15.69 -24.07 0.47
C ASP A 315 14.18 -23.86 0.67
N VAL A 316 13.77 -23.50 1.90
CA VAL A 316 12.36 -23.15 2.23
C VAL A 316 11.97 -21.84 1.56
N LEU A 317 12.84 -20.84 1.58
CA LEU A 317 12.59 -19.57 0.89
C LEU A 317 12.41 -19.77 -0.61
N GLU A 318 13.20 -20.64 -1.21
CA GLU A 318 13.07 -21.00 -2.63
C GLU A 318 11.75 -21.74 -2.91
N GLU A 319 11.38 -22.70 -2.07
CA GLU A 319 10.11 -23.43 -2.18
C GLU A 319 8.92 -22.46 -2.17
N LEU A 320 8.94 -21.48 -1.28
CA LEU A 320 7.87 -20.49 -1.12
C LEU A 320 8.03 -19.25 -2.02
N LYS A 321 9.13 -19.17 -2.76
CA LYS A 321 9.44 -18.03 -3.66
C LYS A 321 9.61 -16.69 -2.93
N ILE A 322 10.12 -16.75 -1.70
CA ILE A 322 10.42 -15.56 -0.89
C ILE A 322 11.78 -14.98 -1.32
N LEU A 323 11.83 -13.66 -1.46
CA LEU A 323 13.01 -12.91 -1.89
C LEU A 323 13.79 -12.40 -0.69
N VAL A 324 15.10 -12.24 -0.88
CA VAL A 324 16.02 -11.75 0.16
C VAL A 324 16.82 -10.57 -0.36
N ASP A 325 16.86 -9.48 0.41
CA ASP A 325 17.80 -8.39 0.20
C ASP A 325 18.59 -8.15 1.48
N TYR A 326 19.83 -7.69 1.35
CA TYR A 326 20.70 -7.51 2.51
C TYR A 326 21.71 -6.38 2.28
N ASP A 327 22.23 -5.86 3.38
CA ASP A 327 23.38 -4.97 3.42
C ASP A 327 24.39 -5.48 4.46
N GLU A 328 25.32 -4.64 4.88
CA GLU A 328 26.32 -5.01 5.89
C GLU A 328 25.74 -5.14 7.31
N LYS A 329 24.56 -4.59 7.56
CA LYS A 329 23.95 -4.50 8.89
C LYS A 329 22.84 -5.51 9.14
N GLY A 330 22.16 -5.95 8.08
CA GLY A 330 21.02 -6.84 8.22
C GLY A 330 20.45 -7.27 6.87
N TYR A 331 19.26 -7.85 6.92
CA TYR A 331 18.56 -8.33 5.73
C TYR A 331 17.04 -8.16 5.86
N LEU A 332 16.34 -8.23 4.74
CA LEU A 332 14.89 -8.32 4.69
C LEU A 332 14.46 -9.49 3.81
N LEU A 333 13.26 -9.97 4.09
CA LEU A 333 12.58 -11.00 3.31
C LEU A 333 11.28 -10.39 2.80
N GLN A 334 10.94 -10.63 1.53
CA GLN A 334 9.75 -10.05 0.92
C GLN A 334 9.17 -10.95 -0.17
N ILE A 335 7.88 -10.81 -0.41
CA ILE A 335 7.19 -11.42 -1.53
C ILE A 335 6.00 -10.56 -1.92
N PHE A 336 5.60 -10.60 -3.18
CA PHE A 336 4.53 -9.78 -3.74
C PHE A 336 3.41 -10.67 -4.25
N THR A 337 2.18 -10.29 -3.97
CA THR A 337 1.02 -10.96 -4.56
C THR A 337 0.87 -10.57 -6.03
N LYS A 338 0.17 -11.38 -6.79
CA LYS A 338 -0.42 -10.92 -8.05
C LYS A 338 -1.46 -9.84 -7.75
N PRO A 339 -1.84 -9.01 -8.74
CA PRO A 339 -2.91 -8.03 -8.53
C PRO A 339 -4.15 -8.69 -7.92
N VAL A 340 -4.80 -8.00 -6.98
CA VAL A 340 -5.94 -8.52 -6.23
C VAL A 340 -7.28 -8.26 -6.94
N GLN A 341 -7.23 -7.71 -8.13
CA GLN A 341 -8.35 -7.52 -9.05
C GLN A 341 -7.86 -7.76 -10.49
N ASP A 342 -8.79 -7.82 -11.44
CA ASP A 342 -8.42 -8.12 -12.84
C ASP A 342 -7.59 -7.00 -13.49
N ARG A 343 -7.90 -5.72 -13.19
CA ARG A 343 -7.00 -4.64 -13.63
C ARG A 343 -5.63 -4.83 -12.98
N PRO A 344 -4.53 -4.73 -13.76
CA PRO A 344 -3.18 -4.85 -13.20
C PRO A 344 -2.79 -3.56 -12.44
N THR A 345 -3.42 -3.34 -11.32
CA THR A 345 -3.29 -2.14 -10.50
C THR A 345 -2.80 -2.49 -9.10
N LEU A 346 -3.69 -2.67 -8.13
CA LEU A 346 -3.31 -2.89 -6.74
C LEU A 346 -2.84 -4.32 -6.48
N PHE A 347 -1.73 -4.47 -5.78
CA PHE A 347 -1.27 -5.74 -5.20
C PHE A 347 -0.78 -5.53 -3.77
N LEU A 348 -0.38 -6.60 -3.09
CA LEU A 348 0.11 -6.56 -1.72
C LEU A 348 1.54 -7.10 -1.66
N GLU A 349 2.27 -6.67 -0.64
CA GLU A 349 3.59 -7.19 -0.28
C GLU A 349 3.53 -7.73 1.13
N VAL A 350 4.24 -8.83 1.40
CA VAL A 350 4.53 -9.29 2.76
C VAL A 350 6.03 -9.13 2.99
N ILE A 351 6.41 -8.51 4.09
CA ILE A 351 7.80 -8.16 4.39
C ILE A 351 8.15 -8.52 5.83
N GLN A 352 9.36 -9.05 6.02
CA GLN A 352 9.98 -9.27 7.33
C GLN A 352 11.35 -8.61 7.35
N ARG A 353 11.63 -7.84 8.40
CA ARG A 353 12.88 -7.09 8.53
C ARG A 353 13.75 -7.64 9.64
N HIS A 354 15.04 -7.78 9.36
CA HIS A 354 16.11 -8.11 10.31
C HIS A 354 17.17 -7.01 10.24
N ASN A 355 16.96 -5.93 10.99
CA ASN A 355 17.88 -4.78 11.05
C ASN A 355 18.20 -4.20 9.66
N HIS A 356 17.18 -4.08 8.80
CA HIS A 356 17.31 -3.54 7.45
C HIS A 356 16.12 -2.64 7.14
N GLN A 357 16.38 -1.39 6.80
CA GLN A 357 15.35 -0.36 6.57
C GLN A 357 15.10 -0.06 5.09
N GLY A 358 15.68 -0.82 4.18
CA GLY A 358 15.48 -0.66 2.74
C GLY A 358 14.14 -1.22 2.25
N PHE A 359 13.98 -1.23 0.93
CA PHE A 359 12.76 -1.65 0.25
C PHE A 359 13.00 -2.80 -0.74
N GLY A 360 14.12 -3.52 -0.58
CA GLY A 360 14.45 -4.64 -1.44
C GLY A 360 15.13 -4.22 -2.74
N ALA A 361 15.97 -3.19 -2.71
CA ALA A 361 16.66 -2.69 -3.91
C ALA A 361 17.46 -3.76 -4.66
N GLY A 362 18.08 -4.69 -3.95
CA GLY A 362 18.81 -5.82 -4.55
C GLY A 362 17.91 -6.79 -5.32
N ASN A 363 16.60 -6.74 -5.09
CA ASN A 363 15.61 -7.59 -5.76
C ASN A 363 14.91 -6.86 -6.92
N PHE A 364 15.12 -5.56 -7.12
CA PHE A 364 14.34 -4.77 -8.08
C PHE A 364 14.41 -5.33 -9.50
N ASN A 365 15.59 -5.74 -9.97
CA ASN A 365 15.72 -6.28 -11.32
C ASN A 365 14.99 -7.63 -11.48
N SER A 366 15.08 -8.51 -10.49
CA SER A 366 14.37 -9.79 -10.51
C SER A 366 12.85 -9.61 -10.45
N LEU A 367 12.38 -8.68 -9.60
CA LEU A 367 10.98 -8.32 -9.51
C LEU A 367 10.48 -7.67 -10.81
N PHE A 368 11.27 -6.78 -11.38
CA PHE A 368 10.94 -6.12 -12.63
C PHE A 368 10.72 -7.13 -13.76
N LYS A 369 11.60 -8.14 -13.85
CA LYS A 369 11.44 -9.24 -14.81
C LYS A 369 10.17 -10.04 -14.56
N ALA A 370 9.83 -10.33 -13.30
CA ALA A 370 8.59 -11.03 -12.94
C ALA A 370 7.35 -10.20 -13.35
N PHE A 371 7.36 -8.90 -13.12
CA PHE A 371 6.29 -8.01 -13.61
C PHE A 371 6.21 -7.95 -15.14
N GLU A 372 7.34 -7.93 -15.82
CA GLU A 372 7.39 -7.95 -17.29
C GLU A 372 6.80 -9.24 -17.87
N GLU A 373 7.05 -10.38 -17.24
CA GLU A 373 6.43 -11.66 -17.61
C GLU A 373 4.90 -11.58 -17.52
N GLU A 374 4.37 -11.03 -16.43
CA GLU A 374 2.93 -10.81 -16.26
C GLU A 374 2.38 -9.82 -17.29
N GLN A 375 3.08 -8.71 -17.57
CA GLN A 375 2.73 -7.77 -18.62
C GLN A 375 2.66 -8.46 -19.99
N ASN A 376 3.64 -9.31 -20.29
CA ASN A 376 3.69 -10.04 -21.55
C ASN A 376 2.52 -11.02 -21.70
N LEU A 377 2.17 -11.72 -20.63
CA LEU A 377 1.01 -12.61 -20.61
C LEU A 377 -0.29 -11.84 -20.89
N ARG A 378 -0.40 -10.62 -20.41
CA ARG A 378 -1.55 -9.74 -20.66
C ARG A 378 -1.51 -9.04 -22.01
N GLY A 379 -0.41 -9.17 -22.78
CA GLY A 379 -0.19 -8.43 -24.04
C GLY A 379 0.16 -6.95 -23.85
N ASN A 380 0.60 -6.55 -22.64
CA ASN A 380 0.87 -5.15 -22.28
C ASN A 380 2.35 -4.76 -22.27
N LEU A 381 3.25 -5.69 -22.58
CA LEU A 381 4.68 -5.38 -22.74
C LEU A 381 4.94 -4.89 -24.17
N THR A 382 4.58 -3.63 -24.42
CA THR A 382 4.61 -3.00 -25.75
C THR A 382 5.75 -2.01 -25.88
N ASP A 383 6.11 -1.67 -27.13
CA ASP A 383 7.12 -0.65 -27.41
C ASP A 383 6.63 0.74 -27.00
N LEU A 384 7.54 1.61 -26.51
CA LEU A 384 7.21 2.96 -26.09
C LEU A 384 6.77 3.88 -27.25
N GLU A 385 7.16 3.57 -28.49
CA GLU A 385 6.83 4.36 -29.68
C GLU A 385 5.37 4.22 -30.13
N THR A 386 4.65 3.24 -29.65
CA THR A 386 3.21 3.13 -29.88
C THR A 386 2.47 4.04 -28.90
N ASN A 387 2.35 5.33 -29.29
CA ASN A 387 1.54 6.31 -28.58
C ASN A 387 0.19 5.72 -28.16
N GLY A 388 0.01 5.43 -26.89
CA GLY A 388 -1.21 5.41 -26.09
C GLY A 388 -2.53 4.96 -26.71
N VAL A 389 -2.54 4.30 -27.84
CA VAL A 389 -3.76 3.72 -28.41
C VAL A 389 -3.77 2.26 -28.01
N VAL A 390 -4.58 1.95 -27.01
CA VAL A 390 -4.97 0.57 -26.71
C VAL A 390 -5.69 0.06 -27.95
N PRO A 391 -5.16 -0.98 -28.64
CA PRO A 391 -5.91 -1.56 -29.77
C PRO A 391 -7.18 -2.20 -29.22
N GLY A 392 -8.32 -1.66 -29.53
CA GLY A 392 -9.62 -2.29 -29.32
C GLY A 392 -10.41 -1.84 -28.09
N MET A 393 -10.77 -0.58 -28.01
CA MET A 393 -12.03 -0.15 -27.41
C MET A 393 -12.86 0.55 -28.47
#